data_90663eede65e47b263d20399a77c4dd9
#
_entry.id   90663eede65e47b263d20399a77c4dd9
#
_cell.length_a   1.000
_cell.length_b   1.000
_cell.length_c   1.000
_cell.angle_alpha   90.00
_cell.angle_beta   90.00
_cell.angle_gamma   90.00
#
_symmetry.space_group_name_H-M   'P 1'
#
loop_
_entity.id
_entity.type
_entity.pdbx_description
1 polymer ?
#
loop_
_entity_poly.entity_id
_entity_poly.type
_entity_poly.pdbx_seq_one_letter_code
_entity_poly.pdbx_strand_id
1 'polypeptide(L)'
;MCLITHSSALSKAEKPIKCYKVLIKGYGDERLTPIQKTQVPKSILLGIKTFKAEGIGILRPANWYYYATWGFEYVAEKGFIHCFKTLDGAAEAAKPRFRCEKKYRFEIWEVEIPAGTEYVEGFYRYSLMGDTSLDMLECVAAREIRYIKPMSGK
;
A
#
# COMPACT_ATOMS: atom_id res chain seq x y z
N MET A 1 -0.24 -0.51 8.87
CA MET A 1 0.63 -1.00 7.79
C MET A 1 1.80 -0.06 7.63
N CYS A 2 3.01 -0.58 7.69
CA CYS A 2 4.23 0.21 7.58
C CYS A 2 5.10 -0.33 6.46
N LEU A 3 5.74 0.56 5.72
CA LEU A 3 6.80 0.20 4.81
C LEU A 3 8.13 0.53 5.49
N ILE A 4 9.01 -0.44 5.55
CA ILE A 4 10.38 -0.27 6.06
C ILE A 4 11.35 -0.19 4.89
N THR A 5 12.36 0.67 5.00
CA THR A 5 13.27 0.94 3.90
C THR A 5 14.66 1.33 4.41
N HIS A 6 15.66 1.14 3.56
CA HIS A 6 17.02 1.64 3.81
C HIS A 6 17.21 3.07 3.28
N SER A 7 16.25 3.57 2.50
CA SER A 7 16.37 4.89 1.88
C SER A 7 16.14 6.00 2.90
N SER A 8 17.02 6.99 2.91
CA SER A 8 16.90 8.19 3.75
C SER A 8 16.11 9.32 3.06
N ALA A 9 15.83 9.19 1.77
CA ALA A 9 15.19 10.21 0.98
C ALA A 9 14.18 9.62 0.01
N LEU A 10 13.17 10.43 -0.34
CA LEU A 10 12.19 10.06 -1.35
C LEU A 10 12.79 10.20 -2.74
N SER A 11 12.40 9.29 -3.62
CA SER A 11 12.67 9.38 -5.05
C SER A 11 11.50 10.07 -5.74
N LYS A 12 11.73 10.58 -6.92
CA LYS A 12 10.68 11.17 -7.75
C LYS A 12 10.51 10.29 -8.99
N ALA A 13 9.30 9.88 -9.30
CA ALA A 13 9.03 9.03 -10.45
C ALA A 13 9.32 9.79 -11.74
N GLU A 14 10.22 9.29 -12.56
CA GLU A 14 10.53 9.89 -13.87
C GLU A 14 9.45 9.57 -14.90
N LYS A 15 8.82 8.41 -14.75
CA LYS A 15 7.72 7.93 -15.59
C LYS A 15 6.74 7.18 -14.69
N PRO A 16 5.49 6.93 -15.15
CA PRO A 16 4.52 6.19 -14.35
C PRO A 16 5.06 4.82 -13.94
N ILE A 17 4.86 4.47 -12.67
CA ILE A 17 5.30 3.21 -12.09
C ILE A 17 4.07 2.35 -11.79
N LYS A 18 4.01 1.16 -12.39
CA LYS A 18 2.93 0.20 -12.13
C LYS A 18 3.13 -0.45 -10.76
N CYS A 19 2.06 -0.52 -9.99
CA CYS A 19 2.01 -1.27 -8.75
C CYS A 19 0.58 -1.75 -8.48
N TYR A 20 0.34 -2.33 -7.31
CA TYR A 20 -0.93 -2.99 -7.02
C TYR A 20 -1.45 -2.57 -5.64
N LYS A 21 -2.74 -2.30 -5.59
CA LYS A 21 -3.42 -1.92 -4.37
C LYS A 21 -4.47 -2.96 -4.03
N VAL A 22 -4.50 -3.37 -2.76
CA VAL A 22 -5.54 -4.28 -2.26
C VAL A 22 -6.65 -3.43 -1.65
N LEU A 23 -7.88 -3.70 -2.05
CA LEU A 23 -9.06 -3.05 -1.51
C LEU A 23 -10.04 -4.09 -0.97
N ILE A 24 -10.88 -3.69 -0.04
CA ILE A 24 -12.01 -4.49 0.42
C ILE A 24 -13.20 -4.15 -0.46
N LYS A 25 -13.84 -5.20 -0.97
CA LYS A 25 -15.09 -5.05 -1.70
C LYS A 25 -16.24 -4.92 -0.69
N GLY A 26 -16.85 -3.74 -0.66
CA GLY A 26 -18.00 -3.45 0.18
C GLY A 26 -19.31 -3.83 -0.47
N TYR A 27 -20.39 -3.22 -0.02
CA TYR A 27 -21.71 -3.43 -0.61
C TYR A 27 -21.80 -2.74 -1.96
N GLY A 28 -22.35 -3.44 -2.94
CA GLY A 28 -22.50 -2.88 -4.29
C GLY A 28 -21.13 -2.53 -4.90
N ASP A 29 -20.99 -1.29 -5.33
CA ASP A 29 -19.78 -0.79 -5.98
C ASP A 29 -18.76 -0.18 -5.02
N GLU A 30 -19.01 -0.25 -3.71
CA GLU A 30 -18.09 0.30 -2.72
C GLU A 30 -16.76 -0.43 -2.73
N ARG A 31 -15.69 0.35 -2.60
CA ARG A 31 -14.32 -0.16 -2.38
C ARG A 31 -13.72 0.58 -1.21
N LEU A 32 -13.20 -0.17 -0.24
CA LEU A 32 -12.68 0.38 1.01
C LEU A 32 -11.19 0.07 1.14
N THR A 33 -10.47 1.01 1.75
CA THR A 33 -9.07 0.75 2.11
C THR A 33 -9.02 -0.28 3.25
N PRO A 34 -8.06 -1.23 3.22
CA PRO A 34 -8.09 -2.35 4.16
C PRO A 34 -8.00 -1.99 5.63
N ILE A 35 -7.17 -1.02 5.98
CA ILE A 35 -6.91 -0.69 7.37
C ILE A 35 -7.91 0.32 7.91
N GLN A 36 -8.06 1.43 7.23
CA GLN A 36 -8.92 2.52 7.68
C GLN A 36 -10.39 2.34 7.32
N LYS A 37 -10.68 1.37 6.44
CA LYS A 37 -12.04 1.14 5.93
C LYS A 37 -12.65 2.40 5.29
N THR A 38 -11.79 3.25 4.73
CA THR A 38 -12.21 4.47 4.06
C THR A 38 -12.67 4.15 2.63
N GLN A 39 -13.84 4.66 2.27
CA GLN A 39 -14.38 4.47 0.93
C GLN A 39 -13.54 5.23 -0.10
N VAL A 40 -13.21 4.55 -1.20
CA VAL A 40 -12.53 5.18 -2.34
C VAL A 40 -13.60 5.73 -3.28
N PRO A 41 -13.63 7.06 -3.53
CA PRO A 41 -14.61 7.65 -4.41
C PRO A 41 -14.61 7.07 -5.82
N LYS A 42 -15.77 7.00 -6.43
CA LYS A 42 -15.93 6.43 -7.78
C LYS A 42 -15.09 7.15 -8.83
N SER A 43 -14.96 8.48 -8.73
CA SER A 43 -14.11 9.27 -9.63
C SER A 43 -12.64 8.85 -9.58
N ILE A 44 -12.19 8.41 -8.42
CA ILE A 44 -10.82 7.91 -8.21
C ILE A 44 -10.70 6.51 -8.79
N LEU A 45 -11.65 5.62 -8.53
CA LEU A 45 -11.64 4.26 -9.08
C LEU A 45 -11.69 4.25 -10.61
N LEU A 46 -12.37 5.21 -11.21
CA LEU A 46 -12.45 5.34 -12.67
C LEU A 46 -11.20 6.01 -13.28
N GLY A 47 -10.24 6.42 -12.46
CA GLY A 47 -9.03 7.07 -12.93
C GLY A 47 -9.21 8.51 -13.39
N ILE A 48 -10.38 9.11 -13.14
CA ILE A 48 -10.64 10.51 -13.49
C ILE A 48 -9.82 11.45 -12.61
N LYS A 49 -9.68 11.10 -11.34
CA LYS A 49 -8.87 11.81 -10.37
C LYS A 49 -7.86 10.84 -9.75
N THR A 50 -6.71 11.38 -9.39
CA THR A 50 -5.74 10.61 -8.62
C THR A 50 -6.10 10.60 -7.14
N PHE A 51 -5.62 9.58 -6.44
CA PHE A 51 -5.77 9.49 -4.98
C PHE A 51 -4.49 10.06 -4.36
N LYS A 52 -4.65 11.12 -3.57
CA LYS A 52 -3.53 11.78 -2.90
C LYS A 52 -3.49 11.42 -1.43
N ALA A 53 -2.29 11.17 -0.91
CA ALA A 53 -2.11 10.90 0.50
C ALA A 53 -2.35 12.18 1.31
N GLU A 54 -3.00 12.02 2.46
CA GLU A 54 -3.20 13.12 3.39
C GLU A 54 -1.97 13.32 4.27
N GLY A 55 -1.71 14.57 4.65
CA GLY A 55 -0.62 14.92 5.55
C GLY A 55 0.72 15.01 4.85
N ILE A 56 1.76 15.15 5.66
CA ILE A 56 3.14 15.30 5.19
C ILE A 56 3.80 13.93 5.16
N GLY A 57 4.23 13.50 3.99
CA GLY A 57 4.94 12.24 3.82
C GLY A 57 6.41 12.38 4.19
N ILE A 58 6.78 11.94 5.37
CA ILE A 58 8.15 11.99 5.88
C ILE A 58 8.61 10.58 6.20
N LEU A 59 9.86 10.28 5.84
CA LEU A 59 10.51 9.06 6.32
C LEU A 59 10.98 9.28 7.75
N ARG A 60 10.57 8.42 8.65
CA ARG A 60 10.94 8.51 10.07
C ARG A 60 12.05 7.50 10.39
N PRO A 61 12.98 7.82 11.28
CA PRO A 61 13.98 6.85 11.72
C PRO A 61 13.35 5.60 12.34
N ALA A 62 13.78 4.43 11.90
CA ALA A 62 13.21 3.16 12.35
C ALA A 62 13.61 2.81 13.79
N ASN A 63 14.65 3.44 14.35
CA ASN A 63 15.07 3.20 15.74
C ASN A 63 14.01 3.63 16.76
N TRP A 64 13.01 4.37 16.34
CA TRP A 64 11.85 4.75 17.17
C TRP A 64 10.78 3.66 17.20
N TYR A 65 10.94 2.63 16.37
CA TYR A 65 9.98 1.59 16.18
C TYR A 65 10.57 0.23 16.51
N TYR A 66 9.70 -0.68 16.81
CA TYR A 66 10.01 -2.07 17.09
C TYR A 66 10.80 -2.77 15.96
N TYR A 67 10.82 -2.19 14.78
CA TYR A 67 11.39 -2.78 13.58
C TYR A 67 12.89 -2.54 13.40
N ALA A 68 13.50 -1.75 14.25
CA ALA A 68 14.93 -1.43 14.14
C ALA A 68 15.84 -2.69 14.13
N THR A 69 15.35 -3.76 14.76
CA THR A 69 16.08 -5.03 14.85
C THR A 69 16.21 -5.76 13.51
N TRP A 70 15.47 -5.31 12.48
CA TRP A 70 15.49 -5.94 11.16
C TRP A 70 16.51 -5.31 10.21
N GLY A 71 17.30 -4.38 10.68
CA GLY A 71 18.36 -3.73 9.90
C GLY A 71 17.89 -2.60 9.00
N PHE A 72 16.60 -2.27 8.99
CA PHE A 72 16.09 -1.15 8.22
C PHE A 72 16.17 0.13 9.03
N GLU A 73 16.49 1.23 8.37
CA GLU A 73 16.78 2.50 9.02
C GLU A 73 15.61 3.48 9.05
N TYR A 74 14.65 3.33 8.15
CA TYR A 74 13.54 4.27 8.01
C TYR A 74 12.21 3.58 7.84
N VAL A 75 11.15 4.30 8.22
CA VAL A 75 9.76 3.83 8.11
C VAL A 75 8.93 4.89 7.40
N ALA A 76 8.14 4.47 6.43
CA ALA A 76 7.13 5.29 5.79
C ALA A 76 5.75 4.88 6.34
N GLU A 77 5.08 5.79 7.02
CA GLU A 77 3.78 5.54 7.66
C GLU A 77 2.71 6.49 7.15
N LYS A 78 2.60 7.62 7.82
CA LYS A 78 1.59 8.63 7.50
C LYS A 78 2.02 9.46 6.30
N GLY A 79 1.03 9.91 5.54
CA GLY A 79 1.30 10.76 4.40
C GLY A 79 1.72 10.01 3.15
N PHE A 80 1.57 8.68 3.16
CA PHE A 80 1.87 7.82 2.01
C PHE A 80 0.73 6.87 1.75
N ILE A 81 0.59 6.49 0.48
CA ILE A 81 -0.30 5.42 0.05
C ILE A 81 0.57 4.20 -0.19
N HIS A 82 0.27 3.11 0.48
CA HIS A 82 1.06 1.88 0.43
C HIS A 82 0.49 0.94 -0.63
N CYS A 83 1.35 0.49 -1.54
CA CYS A 83 1.01 -0.44 -2.61
C CYS A 83 2.03 -1.58 -2.65
N PHE A 84 1.65 -2.68 -3.27
CA PHE A 84 2.54 -3.81 -3.50
C PHE A 84 3.22 -3.66 -4.86
N LYS A 85 4.49 -4.00 -4.91
CA LYS A 85 5.29 -3.86 -6.11
C LYS A 85 4.95 -4.93 -7.16
N THR A 86 4.52 -6.10 -6.71
CA THR A 86 4.20 -7.23 -7.58
C THR A 86 2.77 -7.71 -7.38
N LEU A 87 2.21 -8.31 -8.43
CA LEU A 87 0.88 -8.93 -8.35
C LEU A 87 0.88 -10.09 -7.34
N ASP A 88 1.94 -10.90 -7.31
CA ASP A 88 2.06 -12.01 -6.38
C ASP A 88 2.07 -11.52 -4.93
N GLY A 89 2.78 -10.44 -4.66
CA GLY A 89 2.80 -9.83 -3.32
C GLY A 89 1.43 -9.33 -2.91
N ALA A 90 0.72 -8.67 -3.83
CA ALA A 90 -0.64 -8.21 -3.57
C ALA A 90 -1.59 -9.39 -3.32
N ALA A 91 -1.44 -10.47 -4.08
CA ALA A 91 -2.26 -11.68 -3.92
C ALA A 91 -2.02 -12.32 -2.53
N GLU A 92 -0.78 -12.36 -2.07
CA GLU A 92 -0.49 -12.83 -0.71
C GLU A 92 -1.14 -11.95 0.34
N ALA A 93 -1.05 -10.64 0.19
CA ALA A 93 -1.67 -9.70 1.12
C ALA A 93 -3.19 -9.74 1.10
N ALA A 94 -3.79 -10.15 -0.01
CA ALA A 94 -5.24 -10.23 -0.16
C ALA A 94 -5.84 -11.48 0.47
N LYS A 95 -5.03 -12.43 0.92
CA LYS A 95 -5.54 -13.64 1.59
C LYS A 95 -6.01 -13.30 2.99
N PRO A 96 -7.23 -13.70 3.39
CA PRO A 96 -7.68 -13.51 4.76
C PRO A 96 -6.79 -14.32 5.73
N ARG A 97 -6.20 -13.64 6.71
CA ARG A 97 -5.28 -14.27 7.66
C ARG A 97 -5.85 -14.36 9.06
N PHE A 98 -6.63 -13.38 9.43
CA PHE A 98 -7.25 -13.32 10.75
C PHE A 98 -8.74 -13.64 10.65
N ARG A 99 -9.29 -14.19 11.72
CA ARG A 99 -10.70 -14.56 11.76
C ARG A 99 -11.64 -13.41 11.38
N CYS A 100 -11.30 -12.19 11.79
CA CYS A 100 -12.09 -11.02 11.47
C CYS A 100 -12.01 -10.62 9.99
N GLU A 101 -10.94 -11.00 9.29
CA GLU A 101 -10.76 -10.71 7.89
C GLU A 101 -11.50 -11.67 6.96
N LYS A 102 -11.85 -12.85 7.45
CA LYS A 102 -12.54 -13.87 6.64
C LYS A 102 -13.91 -13.44 6.13
N LYS A 103 -14.51 -12.44 6.77
CA LYS A 103 -15.78 -11.86 6.33
C LYS A 103 -15.64 -10.86 5.19
N TYR A 104 -14.42 -10.42 4.91
CA TYR A 104 -14.16 -9.45 3.85
C TYR A 104 -13.76 -10.14 2.57
N ARG A 105 -14.17 -9.55 1.46
CA ARG A 105 -13.69 -9.93 0.13
C ARG A 105 -12.67 -8.91 -0.29
N PHE A 106 -11.49 -9.39 -0.67
CA PHE A 106 -10.41 -8.52 -1.12
C PHE A 106 -10.36 -8.52 -2.65
N GLU A 107 -10.03 -7.37 -3.18
CA GLU A 107 -9.89 -7.18 -4.62
C GLU A 107 -8.55 -6.47 -4.87
N ILE A 108 -7.84 -6.92 -5.91
CA ILE A 108 -6.56 -6.32 -6.28
C ILE A 108 -6.80 -5.39 -7.46
N TRP A 109 -6.26 -4.18 -7.36
CA TRP A 109 -6.30 -3.19 -8.42
C TRP A 109 -4.91 -2.90 -8.94
N GLU A 110 -4.79 -2.85 -10.27
CA GLU A 110 -3.61 -2.28 -10.90
C GLU A 110 -3.71 -0.77 -10.74
N VAL A 111 -2.66 -0.18 -10.21
CA VAL A 111 -2.55 1.27 -10.03
C VAL A 111 -1.22 1.73 -10.58
N GLU A 112 -1.07 3.03 -10.78
CA GLU A 112 0.21 3.60 -11.16
C GLU A 112 0.55 4.79 -10.28
N ILE A 113 1.84 4.96 -10.06
CA ILE A 113 2.38 6.18 -9.45
C ILE A 113 2.65 7.13 -10.60
N PRO A 114 1.96 8.29 -10.66
CA PRO A 114 2.16 9.23 -11.78
C PRO A 114 3.58 9.78 -11.83
N ALA A 115 4.03 10.11 -13.02
CA ALA A 115 5.32 10.79 -13.21
C ALA A 115 5.36 12.06 -12.36
N GLY A 116 6.50 12.34 -11.75
CA GLY A 116 6.68 13.50 -10.87
C GLY A 116 6.28 13.29 -9.42
N THR A 117 5.71 12.14 -9.09
CA THR A 117 5.27 11.84 -7.73
C THR A 117 6.43 11.33 -6.89
N GLU A 118 6.51 11.81 -5.66
CA GLU A 118 7.48 11.30 -4.68
C GLU A 118 7.05 9.93 -4.16
N TYR A 119 8.02 9.03 -4.05
CA TYR A 119 7.79 7.67 -3.58
C TYR A 119 9.05 7.09 -2.94
N VAL A 120 8.89 5.97 -2.26
CA VAL A 120 9.99 5.18 -1.73
C VAL A 120 9.65 3.70 -1.84
N GLU A 121 10.66 2.89 -2.19
CA GLU A 121 10.54 1.45 -2.24
C GLU A 121 11.05 0.84 -0.92
N GLY A 122 10.46 -0.27 -0.54
CA GLY A 122 10.85 -0.98 0.66
C GLY A 122 10.08 -2.28 0.80
N PHE A 123 9.84 -2.66 2.04
CA PHE A 123 9.20 -3.93 2.35
C PHE A 123 8.04 -3.71 3.31
N TYR A 124 7.03 -4.56 3.16
CA TYR A 124 5.88 -4.57 4.04
C TYR A 124 6.27 -5.13 5.40
N ARG A 125 5.85 -4.44 6.44
CA ARG A 125 6.01 -4.92 7.81
C ARG A 125 4.65 -4.94 8.50
N TYR A 126 4.18 -6.13 8.78
CA TYR A 126 2.92 -6.35 9.46
C TYR A 126 3.13 -7.41 10.54
N SER A 127 3.23 -6.98 11.78
CA SER A 127 3.57 -7.86 12.89
C SER A 127 2.50 -7.94 13.96
N LEU A 128 1.25 -7.71 13.58
CA LEU A 128 0.15 -7.90 14.53
C LEU A 128 -0.09 -9.38 14.75
N MET A 129 -0.31 -9.76 15.99
CA MET A 129 -0.68 -11.13 16.38
C MET A 129 0.36 -12.21 16.05
N GLY A 130 1.61 -11.81 15.86
CA GLY A 130 2.70 -12.75 15.59
C GLY A 130 2.71 -13.36 14.19
N ASP A 131 1.83 -12.93 13.30
CA ASP A 131 1.86 -13.40 11.92
C ASP A 131 2.87 -12.59 11.11
N THR A 132 3.98 -13.24 10.72
CA THR A 132 5.05 -12.63 9.94
C THR A 132 5.02 -13.04 8.47
N SER A 133 3.99 -13.76 8.04
CA SER A 133 3.91 -14.28 6.67
C SER A 133 3.82 -13.20 5.59
N LEU A 134 3.41 -11.99 5.96
CA LEU A 134 3.37 -10.84 5.04
C LEU A 134 4.62 -9.98 5.12
N ASP A 135 5.53 -10.29 6.05
CA ASP A 135 6.76 -9.51 6.17
C ASP A 135 7.65 -9.74 4.97
N MET A 136 8.37 -8.71 4.57
CA MET A 136 9.32 -8.72 3.45
C MET A 136 8.68 -8.85 2.07
N LEU A 137 7.40 -8.62 1.94
CA LEU A 137 6.79 -8.40 0.63
C LEU A 137 7.24 -7.05 0.08
N GLU A 138 7.68 -7.04 -1.17
CA GLU A 138 8.13 -5.80 -1.81
C GLU A 138 6.97 -4.83 -1.96
N CYS A 139 7.17 -3.61 -1.46
CA CYS A 139 6.16 -2.56 -1.43
C CYS A 139 6.71 -1.23 -1.92
N VAL A 140 5.82 -0.34 -2.22
CA VAL A 140 6.12 1.04 -2.56
C VAL A 140 5.14 1.95 -1.81
N ALA A 141 5.64 3.03 -1.27
CA ALA A 141 4.84 4.05 -0.62
C ALA A 141 4.95 5.34 -1.42
N ALA A 142 3.83 5.88 -1.86
CA ALA A 142 3.78 7.03 -2.74
C ALA A 142 2.86 8.12 -2.21
N ARG A 143 3.10 9.36 -2.65
CA ARG A 143 2.26 10.50 -2.28
C ARG A 143 0.95 10.53 -3.05
N GLU A 144 0.90 9.87 -4.20
CA GLU A 144 -0.25 9.91 -5.10
C GLU A 144 -0.26 8.66 -5.97
N ILE A 145 -1.44 8.13 -6.25
CA ILE A 145 -1.61 7.01 -7.18
C ILE A 145 -2.83 7.25 -8.07
N ARG A 146 -2.83 6.58 -9.23
CA ARG A 146 -3.99 6.55 -10.13
C ARG A 146 -4.46 5.11 -10.26
N TYR A 147 -5.74 4.87 -10.05
CA TYR A 147 -6.35 3.57 -10.26
C TYR A 147 -6.53 3.32 -11.75
N ILE A 148 -6.13 2.16 -12.22
CA ILE A 148 -6.21 1.78 -13.64
C ILE A 148 -7.37 0.82 -13.87
N LYS A 149 -7.33 -0.35 -13.26
CA LYS A 149 -8.36 -1.37 -13.42
C LYS A 149 -8.31 -2.39 -12.29
N PRO A 150 -9.45 -3.04 -11.97
CA PRO A 150 -9.41 -4.20 -11.10
C PRO A 150 -8.78 -5.36 -11.86
N MET A 151 -8.01 -6.17 -11.13
CA MET A 151 -7.46 -7.40 -11.69
C MET A 151 -8.54 -8.46 -11.70
N SER A 152 -8.69 -9.13 -12.82
CA SER A 152 -9.76 -10.12 -12.97
C SER A 152 -9.62 -11.27 -11.98
N GLY A 153 -10.74 -11.58 -11.37
CA GLY A 153 -11.04 -12.52 -10.35
C GLY A 153 -10.22 -13.77 -10.20
N LYS A 154 -9.33 -13.69 -9.30
CA LYS A 154 -8.74 -14.93 -8.79
C LYS A 154 -8.25 -14.71 -7.40
#